data_65b9c62fc63b3334dfafa2d08c997f3d
#
_entry.id   65b9c62fc63b3334dfafa2d08c997f3d
#
_cell.length_a   1.000
_cell.length_b   1.000
_cell.length_c   1.000
_cell.angle_alpha   90.00
_cell.angle_beta   90.00
_cell.angle_gamma   90.00
#
_symmetry.space_group_name_H-M   'P 1'
#
loop_
_entity.id
_entity.type
_entity.pdbx_description
1 polymer ?
#
loop_
_entity_poly.entity_id
_entity_poly.type
_entity_poly.pdbx_seq_one_letter_code
_entity_poly.pdbx_strand_id
1 'polypeptide(L)' 'MIHPPFSKAHLFEVSLYNKEVRALVKNNQSHNFFDDHWANRQIHGIVASDAREARVLAKQRYPQKEGFVIESVRNSVA' A
#
# COMPACT_ATOMS: atom_id res chain seq x y z
N MET A 1 -23.53 17.15 -5.58
CA MET A 1 -23.41 16.83 -5.01
C MET A 1 -23.35 16.28 -4.03
N ILE A 2 -23.06 15.81 -3.73
CA ILE A 2 -23.06 15.40 -2.97
C ILE A 2 -22.82 14.84 -2.08
N HIS A 3 -22.67 14.78 -1.56
CA HIS A 3 -22.44 14.22 -0.77
C HIS A 3 -22.33 13.74 0.38
N PRO A 4 -22.87 13.76 0.95
CA PRO A 4 -22.93 13.19 2.28
C PRO A 4 -21.93 12.08 2.46
N PRO A 5 -21.67 11.28 1.50
CA PRO A 5 -20.66 10.22 1.63
C PRO A 5 -19.33 10.76 2.07
N PHE A 6 -19.14 12.03 1.93
CA PHE A 6 -17.88 12.63 2.34
C PHE A 6 -17.59 12.42 3.82
N SER A 7 -18.63 12.46 4.64
CA SER A 7 -18.44 12.33 6.07
C SER A 7 -17.95 10.95 6.46
N LYS A 8 -18.01 10.00 5.55
CA LYS A 8 -17.59 8.62 5.82
C LYS A 8 -16.23 8.28 5.22
N ALA A 9 -15.60 9.24 4.58
CA ALA A 9 -14.28 9.02 4.04
C ALA A 9 -13.24 9.23 5.13
N HIS A 10 -12.32 8.28 5.23
CA HIS A 10 -11.26 8.33 6.21
C HIS A 10 -9.92 8.10 5.52
N LEU A 11 -8.87 8.62 6.12
CA LEU A 11 -7.52 8.35 5.64
C LEU A 11 -6.99 7.11 6.35
N PHE A 12 -6.57 6.14 5.56
CA PHE A 12 -5.97 4.92 6.09
C PHE A 12 -4.50 4.89 5.74
N GLU A 13 -3.68 4.41 6.68
CA GLU A 13 -2.26 4.17 6.45
C GLU A 13 -2.08 2.72 6.08
N VAL A 14 -1.55 2.49 4.90
CA VAL A 14 -1.31 1.15 4.40
C VAL A 14 0.18 0.90 4.41
N SER A 15 0.62 -0.11 5.17
CA SER A 15 2.02 -0.52 5.20
C SER A 15 2.25 -1.61 4.19
N LEU A 16 3.23 -1.45 3.34
CA LEU A 16 3.50 -2.43 2.30
C LEU A 16 4.97 -2.39 1.89
N TYR A 17 5.40 -3.45 1.23
CA TYR A 17 6.72 -3.52 0.62
C TYR A 17 6.63 -4.44 -0.58
N ASN A 18 7.72 -4.52 -1.34
CA ASN A 18 7.76 -5.42 -2.49
C ASN A 18 8.74 -6.55 -2.18
N LYS A 19 8.23 -7.78 -2.13
CA LYS A 19 9.06 -8.93 -1.75
C LYS A 19 10.07 -9.30 -2.83
N GLU A 20 9.77 -9.02 -4.10
CA GLU A 20 10.70 -9.30 -5.19
C GLU A 20 11.88 -8.35 -5.13
N VAL A 21 11.60 -7.07 -4.88
CA VAL A 21 12.67 -6.09 -4.72
C VAL A 21 13.53 -6.45 -3.52
N ARG A 22 12.88 -6.84 -2.41
CA ARG A 22 13.60 -7.21 -1.20
C ARG A 22 14.54 -8.38 -1.43
N ALA A 23 14.07 -9.40 -2.16
CA ALA A 23 14.90 -10.57 -2.46
C ALA A 23 16.10 -10.20 -3.32
N LEU A 24 15.90 -9.33 -4.30
CA LEU A 24 16.98 -8.88 -5.16
C LEU A 24 18.01 -8.07 -4.40
N VAL A 25 17.55 -7.14 -3.56
CA VAL A 25 18.45 -6.30 -2.78
C VAL A 25 19.30 -7.14 -1.83
N LYS A 26 18.74 -8.20 -1.25
CA LYS A 26 19.51 -9.10 -0.39
C LYS A 26 20.65 -9.76 -1.13
N ASN A 27 20.54 -9.90 -2.44
CA ASN A 27 21.57 -10.49 -3.30
C ASN A 27 22.38 -9.44 -4.03
N ASN A 28 22.33 -8.20 -3.57
CA ASN A 28 23.03 -7.05 -4.18
C ASN A 28 22.62 -6.84 -5.64
N GLN A 29 21.33 -7.05 -5.92
CA GLN A 29 20.76 -6.84 -7.25
C GLN A 29 19.63 -5.84 -7.15
N SER A 30 19.22 -5.30 -8.30
CA SER A 30 18.13 -4.36 -8.39
C SER A 30 17.04 -4.88 -9.30
N HIS A 31 15.81 -4.50 -8.99
CA HIS A 31 14.67 -4.84 -9.83
C HIS A 31 14.68 -3.98 -11.09
N ASN A 32 14.16 -4.53 -12.20
CA ASN A 32 14.15 -3.82 -13.48
C ASN A 32 13.20 -2.62 -13.48
N PHE A 33 12.11 -2.70 -12.72
CA PHE A 33 11.07 -1.67 -12.75
C PHE A 33 10.96 -0.89 -11.46
N PHE A 34 11.17 -1.56 -10.32
CA PHE A 34 10.91 -0.93 -9.03
C PHE A 34 12.21 -0.55 -8.36
N ASP A 35 12.21 0.65 -7.78
CA ASP A 35 13.36 1.18 -7.07
C ASP A 35 13.66 0.34 -5.82
N ASP A 36 14.92 0.35 -5.40
CA ASP A 36 15.38 -0.43 -4.26
C ASP A 36 14.66 -0.07 -2.96
N HIS A 37 14.13 1.15 -2.84
CA HIS A 37 13.44 1.56 -1.62
C HIS A 37 12.22 0.68 -1.33
N TRP A 38 11.66 0.05 -2.35
CA TRP A 38 10.51 -0.85 -2.17
C TRP A 38 10.86 -2.13 -1.41
N ALA A 39 12.15 -2.40 -1.21
CA ALA A 39 12.56 -3.52 -0.35
C ALA A 39 12.17 -3.27 1.10
N ASN A 40 12.02 -2.02 1.49
CA ASN A 40 11.68 -1.62 2.83
C ASN A 40 10.21 -1.27 2.94
N ARG A 41 9.69 -1.36 4.17
CA ARG A 41 8.30 -0.99 4.41
C ARG A 41 8.05 0.47 4.03
N GLN A 42 6.99 0.69 3.28
CA GLN A 42 6.50 2.01 2.92
C GLN A 42 5.12 2.19 3.52
N ILE A 43 4.79 3.41 3.90
CA ILE A 43 3.45 3.72 4.42
C ILE A 43 2.82 4.72 3.48
N HIS A 44 1.66 4.34 2.94
CA HIS A 44 0.92 5.16 1.98
C HIS A 44 -0.47 5.47 2.50
N GLY A 45 -0.92 6.70 2.28
CA GLY A 45 -2.26 7.11 2.66
C GLY A 45 -3.26 6.76 1.57
N ILE A 46 -4.37 6.17 1.97
CA ILE A 46 -5.48 5.86 1.05
C ILE A 46 -6.78 6.32 1.71
N VAL A 47 -7.54 7.11 0.96
CA VAL A 47 -8.84 7.57 1.44
C VAL A 47 -9.90 6.55 1.05
N ALA A 48 -10.65 6.08 2.04
CA ALA A 48 -11.66 5.05 1.83
C ALA A 48 -12.72 5.14 2.92
N SER A 49 -13.84 4.45 2.72
CA SER A 49 -14.92 4.48 3.71
C SER A 49 -14.62 3.59 4.92
N ASP A 50 -13.87 2.52 4.72
CA ASP A 50 -13.46 1.62 5.80
C ASP A 50 -12.18 0.90 5.42
N ALA A 51 -11.67 0.10 6.36
CA ALA A 51 -10.41 -0.61 6.17
C ALA A 51 -10.49 -1.63 5.03
N ARG A 52 -11.65 -2.25 4.85
CA ARG A 52 -11.82 -3.23 3.79
C ARG A 52 -11.68 -2.58 2.43
N GLU A 53 -12.33 -1.43 2.24
CA GLU A 53 -12.21 -0.71 0.97
C GLU A 53 -10.77 -0.21 0.77
N ALA A 54 -10.15 0.27 1.83
CA ALA A 54 -8.76 0.73 1.74
C ALA A 54 -7.84 -0.39 1.25
N ARG A 55 -8.07 -1.62 1.75
CA ARG A 55 -7.28 -2.77 1.33
C ARG A 55 -7.52 -3.11 -0.15
N VAL A 56 -8.77 -3.04 -0.58
CA VAL A 56 -9.10 -3.31 -1.99
C VAL A 56 -8.39 -2.29 -2.89
N LEU A 57 -8.47 -1.02 -2.52
CA LEU A 57 -7.82 0.03 -3.30
C LEU A 57 -6.31 -0.14 -3.32
N ALA A 58 -5.74 -0.53 -2.18
CA ALA A 58 -4.30 -0.76 -2.10
C ALA A 58 -3.89 -1.91 -3.02
N LYS A 59 -4.67 -2.99 -3.06
CA LYS A 59 -4.35 -4.13 -3.92
C LYS A 59 -4.46 -3.79 -5.39
N GLN A 60 -5.34 -2.87 -5.74
CA GLN A 60 -5.45 -2.41 -7.13
C GLN A 60 -4.24 -1.59 -7.53
N ARG A 61 -3.76 -0.75 -6.61
CA ARG A 61 -2.62 0.13 -6.88
C ARG A 61 -1.29 -0.61 -6.79
N TYR A 62 -1.21 -1.58 -5.88
CA TYR A 62 0.01 -2.35 -5.61
C TYR A 62 -0.31 -3.84 -5.70
N PRO A 63 -0.41 -4.38 -6.93
CA PRO A 63 -0.87 -5.76 -7.13
C PRO A 63 0.08 -6.78 -6.54
N GLN A 64 -0.48 -7.79 -5.91
CA GLN A 64 0.29 -8.89 -5.35
C GLN A 64 1.11 -9.62 -6.41
N LYS A 65 0.57 -9.72 -7.62
CA LYS A 65 1.27 -10.40 -8.71
C LYS A 65 2.57 -9.72 -9.10
N GLU A 66 2.72 -8.45 -8.74
CA GLU A 66 3.95 -7.71 -9.01
C GLU A 66 4.91 -7.74 -7.82
N GLY A 67 4.59 -8.53 -6.82
CA GLY A 67 5.46 -8.71 -5.67
C GLY A 67 5.09 -7.88 -4.44
N PHE A 68 4.06 -7.06 -4.52
CA PHE A 68 3.68 -6.22 -3.39
C PHE A 68 2.98 -7.01 -2.29
N VAL A 69 3.36 -6.74 -1.05
CA VAL A 69 2.78 -7.35 0.14
C VAL A 69 2.22 -6.24 1.01
N ILE A 70 0.92 -6.29 1.27
CA ILE A 70 0.27 -5.35 2.17
C ILE A 70 0.30 -5.95 3.56
N GLU A 71 1.03 -5.29 4.47
CA GLU A 71 1.22 -5.81 5.82
C GLU A 71 0.10 -5.39 6.76
N SER A 72 -0.36 -4.15 6.64
CA SER A 72 -1.39 -3.66 7.54
C SER A 72 -2.14 -2.49 6.91
N VAL A 73 -3.36 -2.31 7.38
CA VAL A 73 -4.20 -1.17 7.02
C VAL A 73 -4.73 -0.61 8.31
N ARG A 74 -4.42 0.65 8.62
CA ARG A 74 -4.83 1.27 9.87
C ARG A 74 -5.46 2.62 9.60
N ASN A 75 -6.46 2.97 10.42
CA ASN A 75 -7.03 4.30 10.38
C ASN A 75 -5.96 5.28 10.91
N SER A 76 -5.67 6.33 10.15
CA SER A 76 -4.61 7.26 10.54
C SER A 76 -5.06 8.27 11.57
N VAL A 77 -6.35 8.34 11.82
CA VAL A 77 -6.87 9.29 12.81
C VAL A 77 -6.57 8.80 14.21
N ALA A 78 -5.95 9.65 14.95
CA ALA A 78 -5.64 9.32 16.34
C ALA A 78 -6.91 9.34 17.20
#